data_f89b4be6eaeaafd820f8419123758b7b
#
_entry.id   f89b4be6eaeaafd820f8419123758b7b
#
_cell.length_a   1.000
_cell.length_b   1.000
_cell.length_c   1.000
_cell.angle_alpha   90.00
_cell.angle_beta   90.00
_cell.angle_gamma   90.00
#
_symmetry.space_group_name_H-M   'P 1'
#
loop_
_entity.id
_entity.type
_entity.pdbx_description
1 polymer ?
#
loop_
_entity_poly.entity_id
_entity_poly.type
_entity_poly.pdbx_seq_one_letter_code
_entity_poly.pdbx_strand_id
1 'polypeptide(L)'
;MATRFNPSGSVSFDLVRGRVDCGGEHVLVPADALIDLCRAAGDEALADFGRRLGTAAGRRIADRLGDSAHSASMEDVLEHLGGELALLGLGSLGLERWGRALVLTIDGGPFGQQLDRLLGAVLEGGLQRAFGRDCHAVKLVRDDRQVRFLITSAASASKVSAWLGSGVSYGDALTRLQNSAGVS
;
A
#
# COMPACT_ATOMS: atom_id res chain seq x y z
N MET A 1 -8.90 -18.40 -14.23
CA MET A 1 -7.85 -17.47 -14.72
C MET A 1 -8.13 -16.12 -14.07
N ALA A 2 -7.25 -15.62 -13.21
CA ALA A 2 -7.38 -14.28 -12.65
C ALA A 2 -7.36 -13.25 -13.79
N THR A 3 -8.27 -12.29 -13.70
CA THR A 3 -8.36 -11.22 -14.71
C THR A 3 -7.22 -10.25 -14.47
N ARG A 4 -6.34 -10.08 -15.46
CA ARG A 4 -5.28 -9.08 -15.42
C ARG A 4 -5.88 -7.68 -15.20
N PHE A 5 -5.17 -6.85 -14.43
CA PHE A 5 -5.54 -5.45 -14.26
C PHE A 5 -5.56 -4.73 -15.62
N ASN A 6 -6.71 -4.14 -15.98
CA ASN A 6 -6.88 -3.40 -17.22
C ASN A 6 -6.99 -1.88 -16.94
N PRO A 7 -5.91 -1.11 -17.13
CA PRO A 7 -5.93 0.33 -16.87
C PRO A 7 -6.88 1.10 -17.80
N SER A 8 -7.04 0.66 -19.05
CA SER A 8 -7.86 1.37 -20.05
C SER A 8 -9.35 1.37 -19.75
N GLY A 9 -9.85 0.37 -18.99
CA GLY A 9 -11.25 0.30 -18.56
C GLY A 9 -11.47 0.81 -17.13
N SER A 10 -10.41 1.28 -16.47
CA SER A 10 -10.47 1.62 -15.05
C SER A 10 -10.69 3.09 -14.76
N VAL A 11 -10.51 3.97 -15.76
CA VAL A 11 -10.71 5.43 -15.62
C VAL A 11 -11.51 5.94 -16.80
N SER A 12 -12.52 6.75 -16.54
CA SER A 12 -13.23 7.51 -17.56
C SER A 12 -13.32 9.01 -17.19
N PHE A 13 -13.34 9.86 -18.21
CA PHE A 13 -13.44 11.31 -18.07
C PHE A 13 -14.70 11.78 -18.78
N ASP A 14 -15.62 12.40 -18.05
CA ASP A 14 -16.74 13.16 -18.62
C ASP A 14 -16.44 14.67 -18.44
N LEU A 15 -15.80 15.25 -19.43
CA LEU A 15 -15.40 16.64 -19.39
C LEU A 15 -16.60 17.60 -19.47
N VAL A 16 -17.74 17.14 -20.00
CA VAL A 16 -18.96 17.93 -20.09
C VAL A 16 -19.57 18.11 -18.70
N ARG A 17 -19.55 17.05 -17.90
CA ARG A 17 -20.06 17.06 -16.52
C ARG A 17 -18.99 17.35 -15.47
N GLY A 18 -17.71 17.48 -15.88
CA GLY A 18 -16.59 17.68 -14.99
C GLY A 18 -16.34 16.51 -14.04
N ARG A 19 -16.53 15.27 -14.51
CA ARG A 19 -16.41 14.06 -13.69
C ARG A 19 -15.22 13.21 -14.10
N VAL A 20 -14.56 12.64 -13.08
CA VAL A 20 -13.57 11.57 -13.22
C VAL A 20 -14.11 10.36 -12.47
N ASP A 21 -14.27 9.26 -13.16
CA ASP A 21 -14.73 7.99 -12.58
C ASP A 21 -13.62 6.94 -12.62
N CYS A 22 -13.28 6.41 -11.46
CA CYS A 22 -12.35 5.29 -11.26
C CYS A 22 -13.02 4.19 -10.42
N GLY A 23 -14.25 3.78 -10.77
CA GLY A 23 -15.09 2.95 -9.91
C GLY A 23 -15.66 3.73 -8.74
N GLY A 24 -16.04 5.00 -9.00
CA GLY A 24 -16.58 5.99 -8.09
C GLY A 24 -16.13 7.40 -8.48
N GLU A 25 -16.77 8.42 -7.92
CA GLU A 25 -16.42 9.82 -8.20
C GLU A 25 -15.04 10.17 -7.63
N HIS A 26 -14.18 10.72 -8.46
CA HIS A 26 -12.83 11.15 -8.11
C HIS A 26 -12.59 12.60 -8.47
N VAL A 27 -11.61 13.22 -7.84
CA VAL A 27 -11.05 14.51 -8.18
C VAL A 27 -9.58 14.39 -8.49
N LEU A 28 -9.09 15.15 -9.46
CA LEU A 28 -7.66 15.27 -9.73
C LEU A 28 -7.13 16.46 -8.93
N VAL A 29 -6.16 16.20 -8.08
CA VAL A 29 -5.51 17.20 -7.24
C VAL A 29 -4.02 17.23 -7.56
N PRO A 30 -3.39 18.39 -7.76
CA PRO A 30 -1.95 18.49 -7.90
C PRO A 30 -1.23 17.88 -6.69
N ALA A 31 -0.13 17.17 -6.95
CA ALA A 31 0.58 16.44 -5.89
C ALA A 31 1.14 17.35 -4.80
N ASP A 32 1.64 18.53 -5.17
CA ASP A 32 2.15 19.55 -4.25
C ASP A 32 1.06 20.08 -3.31
N ALA A 33 -0.13 20.40 -3.84
CA ALA A 33 -1.27 20.84 -3.03
C ALA A 33 -1.72 19.75 -2.05
N LEU A 34 -1.72 18.47 -2.47
CA LEU A 34 -2.02 17.36 -1.59
C LEU A 34 -0.95 17.18 -0.50
N ILE A 35 0.33 17.32 -0.86
CA ILE A 35 1.47 17.26 0.08
C ILE A 35 1.32 18.33 1.16
N ASP A 36 1.04 19.57 0.77
CA ASP A 36 0.91 20.69 1.70
C ASP A 36 -0.29 20.51 2.64
N LEU A 37 -1.42 20.04 2.12
CA LEU A 37 -2.57 19.68 2.93
C LEU A 37 -2.25 18.59 3.95
N CYS A 38 -1.57 17.54 3.52
CA CYS A 38 -1.16 16.43 4.38
C CYS A 38 -0.21 16.87 5.50
N ARG A 39 0.74 17.76 5.19
CA ARG A 39 1.63 18.34 6.21
C ARG A 39 0.86 19.15 7.26
N ALA A 40 -0.09 19.95 6.82
CA ALA A 40 -0.89 20.77 7.72
C ALA A 40 -1.82 19.95 8.62
N ALA A 41 -2.31 18.80 8.13
CA ALA A 41 -3.24 17.95 8.85
C ALA A 41 -2.58 17.11 9.97
N GLY A 42 -1.28 16.84 9.88
CA GLY A 42 -0.53 16.04 10.83
C GLY A 42 -0.62 14.52 10.61
N ASP A 43 0.22 13.79 11.34
CA ASP A 43 0.50 12.38 11.09
C ASP A 43 -0.70 11.43 11.27
N GLU A 44 -1.57 11.70 12.23
CA GLU A 44 -2.73 10.85 12.50
C GLU A 44 -3.77 10.99 11.38
N ALA A 45 -4.11 12.22 11.01
CA ALA A 45 -5.02 12.50 9.91
C ALA A 45 -4.47 11.95 8.57
N LEU A 46 -3.15 12.03 8.38
CA LEU A 46 -2.48 11.47 7.21
C LEU A 46 -2.63 9.95 7.14
N ALA A 47 -2.45 9.25 8.26
CA ALA A 47 -2.62 7.80 8.32
C ALA A 47 -4.09 7.40 8.10
N ASP A 48 -5.05 8.14 8.70
CA ASP A 48 -6.48 7.89 8.48
C ASP A 48 -6.89 8.10 7.02
N PHE A 49 -6.42 9.17 6.41
CA PHE A 49 -6.64 9.43 4.98
C PHE A 49 -6.06 8.30 4.12
N GLY A 50 -4.83 7.86 4.40
CA GLY A 50 -4.19 6.75 3.70
C GLY A 50 -4.99 5.45 3.84
N ARG A 51 -5.45 5.10 5.04
CA ARG A 51 -6.29 3.92 5.25
C ARG A 51 -7.61 3.99 4.46
N ARG A 52 -8.25 5.16 4.39
CA ARG A 52 -9.47 5.36 3.58
C ARG A 52 -9.22 5.17 2.10
N LEU A 53 -8.13 5.74 1.55
CA LEU A 53 -7.73 5.54 0.16
C LEU A 53 -7.46 4.06 -0.12
N GLY A 54 -6.68 3.40 0.73
CA GLY A 54 -6.37 1.97 0.62
C GLY A 54 -7.63 1.11 0.69
N THR A 55 -8.54 1.38 1.65
CA THR A 55 -9.81 0.64 1.77
C THR A 55 -10.67 0.81 0.52
N ALA A 56 -10.72 1.99 -0.09
CA ALA A 56 -11.44 2.21 -1.33
C ALA A 56 -10.83 1.41 -2.49
N ALA A 57 -9.48 1.40 -2.61
CA ALA A 57 -8.78 0.57 -3.58
C ALA A 57 -9.04 -0.93 -3.34
N GLY A 58 -8.92 -1.39 -2.11
CA GLY A 58 -9.17 -2.79 -1.74
C GLY A 58 -10.62 -3.24 -2.00
N ARG A 59 -11.60 -2.34 -1.87
CA ARG A 59 -12.99 -2.62 -2.26
C ARG A 59 -13.09 -2.84 -3.76
N ARG A 60 -12.52 -1.96 -4.58
CA ARG A 60 -12.51 -2.13 -6.04
C ARG A 60 -11.82 -3.42 -6.47
N ILE A 61 -10.75 -3.80 -5.78
CA ILE A 61 -10.07 -5.09 -6.02
C ILE A 61 -11.02 -6.25 -5.72
N ALA A 62 -11.65 -6.25 -4.55
CA ALA A 62 -12.60 -7.30 -4.17
C ALA A 62 -13.78 -7.40 -5.14
N ASP A 63 -14.32 -6.26 -5.58
CA ASP A 63 -15.42 -6.20 -6.56
C ASP A 63 -15.01 -6.77 -7.94
N ARG A 64 -13.77 -6.49 -8.39
CA ARG A 64 -13.22 -7.04 -9.65
C ARG A 64 -12.92 -8.53 -9.59
N LEU A 65 -12.43 -9.00 -8.46
CA LEU A 65 -12.16 -10.42 -8.27
C LEU A 65 -13.44 -11.22 -8.01
N GLY A 66 -14.52 -10.59 -7.55
CA GLY A 66 -15.82 -11.19 -7.32
C GLY A 66 -15.71 -12.46 -6.46
N ASP A 67 -16.41 -13.54 -6.88
CA ASP A 67 -16.37 -14.82 -6.19
C ASP A 67 -14.96 -15.45 -6.12
N SER A 68 -14.05 -15.03 -7.00
CA SER A 68 -12.67 -15.49 -7.01
C SER A 68 -11.81 -14.80 -5.92
N ALA A 69 -12.30 -13.77 -5.25
CA ALA A 69 -11.53 -13.03 -4.22
C ALA A 69 -11.04 -13.95 -3.09
N HIS A 70 -11.83 -14.94 -2.70
CA HIS A 70 -11.49 -15.90 -1.63
C HIS A 70 -10.41 -16.92 -2.05
N SER A 71 -10.25 -17.14 -3.35
CA SER A 71 -9.28 -18.07 -3.96
C SER A 71 -8.15 -17.35 -4.72
N ALA A 72 -8.20 -16.02 -4.76
CA ALA A 72 -7.18 -15.23 -5.44
C ALA A 72 -5.82 -15.43 -4.77
N SER A 73 -4.79 -15.56 -5.59
CA SER A 73 -3.42 -15.61 -5.10
C SER A 73 -2.99 -14.25 -4.54
N MET A 74 -1.97 -14.27 -3.68
CA MET A 74 -1.35 -13.03 -3.20
C MET A 74 -0.87 -12.17 -4.38
N GLU A 75 -0.30 -12.81 -5.37
CA GLU A 75 0.22 -12.18 -6.58
C GLU A 75 -0.89 -11.46 -7.35
N ASP A 76 -2.06 -12.08 -7.52
CA ASP A 76 -3.21 -11.45 -8.20
C ASP A 76 -3.68 -10.19 -7.47
N VAL A 77 -3.82 -10.27 -6.14
CA VAL A 77 -4.23 -9.11 -5.34
C VAL A 77 -3.18 -7.99 -5.41
N LEU A 78 -1.89 -8.32 -5.38
CA LEU A 78 -0.82 -7.33 -5.48
C LEU A 78 -0.74 -6.71 -6.87
N GLU A 79 -1.01 -7.46 -7.95
CA GLU A 79 -1.11 -6.91 -9.29
C GLU A 79 -2.22 -5.85 -9.37
N HIS A 80 -3.40 -6.17 -8.85
CA HIS A 80 -4.52 -5.22 -8.81
C HIS A 80 -4.23 -4.02 -7.90
N LEU A 81 -3.61 -4.23 -6.74
CA LEU A 81 -3.23 -3.14 -5.83
C LEU A 81 -2.20 -2.22 -6.49
N GLY A 82 -1.23 -2.79 -7.19
CA GLY A 82 -0.26 -2.02 -7.97
C GLY A 82 -0.92 -1.15 -9.04
N GLY A 83 -1.91 -1.70 -9.74
CA GLY A 83 -2.72 -0.94 -10.69
C GLY A 83 -3.48 0.21 -10.05
N GLU A 84 -4.13 -0.03 -8.89
CA GLU A 84 -4.83 1.02 -8.14
C GLU A 84 -3.89 2.14 -7.66
N LEU A 85 -2.71 1.79 -7.14
CA LEU A 85 -1.71 2.77 -6.72
C LEU A 85 -1.22 3.61 -7.90
N ALA A 86 -0.96 2.97 -9.05
CA ALA A 86 -0.54 3.65 -10.27
C ALA A 86 -1.61 4.61 -10.80
N LEU A 87 -2.90 4.21 -10.78
CA LEU A 87 -4.02 5.09 -11.14
C LEU A 87 -4.15 6.31 -10.22
N LEU A 88 -3.87 6.13 -8.94
CA LEU A 88 -3.88 7.22 -7.96
C LEU A 88 -2.60 8.08 -8.03
N GLY A 89 -1.63 7.74 -8.88
CA GLY A 89 -0.36 8.44 -8.97
C GLY A 89 0.55 8.25 -7.76
N LEU A 90 0.34 7.18 -6.97
CA LEU A 90 1.09 6.92 -5.73
C LEU A 90 2.43 6.19 -5.99
N GLY A 91 2.71 5.81 -7.22
CA GLY A 91 3.92 5.11 -7.61
C GLY A 91 3.66 3.68 -8.09
N SER A 92 4.73 2.99 -8.41
CA SER A 92 4.72 1.60 -8.89
C SER A 92 4.97 0.65 -7.72
N LEU A 93 4.06 -0.31 -7.53
CA LEU A 93 4.18 -1.35 -6.50
C LEU A 93 5.08 -2.48 -7.02
N GLY A 94 6.06 -2.84 -6.21
CA GLY A 94 6.90 -4.02 -6.42
C GLY A 94 6.82 -4.99 -5.23
N LEU A 95 7.27 -6.21 -5.46
CA LEU A 95 7.32 -7.28 -4.47
C LEU A 95 8.75 -7.82 -4.34
N GLU A 96 9.29 -7.79 -3.12
CA GLU A 96 10.52 -8.47 -2.75
C GLU A 96 10.21 -9.57 -1.73
N ARG A 97 10.84 -10.73 -1.89
CA ARG A 97 10.76 -11.83 -0.90
C ARG A 97 12.08 -11.96 -0.17
N TRP A 98 12.06 -11.79 1.14
CA TRP A 98 13.20 -11.97 2.02
C TRP A 98 12.96 -13.20 2.91
N GLY A 99 13.31 -14.39 2.39
CA GLY A 99 12.92 -15.64 2.99
C GLY A 99 11.39 -15.78 3.03
N ARG A 100 10.81 -15.79 4.24
CA ARG A 100 9.35 -15.85 4.45
C ARG A 100 8.70 -14.46 4.59
N ALA A 101 9.49 -13.39 4.67
CA ALA A 101 8.99 -12.04 4.83
C ALA A 101 8.52 -11.48 3.48
N LEU A 102 7.33 -10.87 3.48
CA LEU A 102 6.74 -10.16 2.36
C LEU A 102 7.13 -8.69 2.46
N VAL A 103 7.92 -8.20 1.52
CA VAL A 103 8.32 -6.80 1.45
C VAL A 103 7.73 -6.19 0.20
N LEU A 104 6.95 -5.14 0.37
CA LEU A 104 6.41 -4.34 -0.73
C LEU A 104 7.27 -3.10 -0.92
N THR A 105 7.50 -2.76 -2.17
CA THR A 105 8.24 -1.56 -2.56
C THR A 105 7.32 -0.61 -3.31
N ILE A 106 7.47 0.69 -3.07
CA ILE A 106 6.81 1.72 -3.88
C ILE A 106 7.90 2.59 -4.49
N ASP A 107 7.92 2.67 -5.82
CA ASP A 107 8.90 3.42 -6.60
C ASP A 107 8.21 4.50 -7.46
N GLY A 108 8.91 5.59 -7.72
CA GLY A 108 8.52 6.61 -8.71
C GLY A 108 7.32 7.48 -8.34
N GLY A 109 6.80 7.39 -7.12
CA GLY A 109 5.75 8.29 -6.64
C GLY A 109 6.28 9.73 -6.45
N PRO A 110 5.40 10.76 -6.54
CA PRO A 110 5.79 12.17 -6.37
C PRO A 110 6.11 12.53 -4.91
N PHE A 111 6.01 11.56 -4.00
CA PHE A 111 6.05 11.78 -2.57
C PHE A 111 7.41 11.48 -1.96
N GLY A 112 7.93 12.43 -1.19
CA GLY A 112 9.13 12.23 -0.37
C GLY A 112 8.84 11.52 0.95
N GLN A 113 9.86 11.45 1.81
CA GLN A 113 9.83 10.76 3.11
C GLN A 113 8.65 11.17 4.02
N GLN A 114 8.19 12.42 3.92
CA GLN A 114 7.10 12.96 4.72
C GLN A 114 5.76 12.24 4.51
N LEU A 115 5.58 11.58 3.37
CA LEU A 115 4.35 10.83 3.07
C LEU A 115 4.50 9.30 3.13
N ASP A 116 5.61 8.78 3.64
CA ASP A 116 5.79 7.34 3.83
C ASP A 116 4.70 6.75 4.73
N ARG A 117 4.24 7.52 5.73
CA ARG A 117 3.14 7.11 6.60
C ARG A 117 1.82 6.97 5.86
N LEU A 118 1.54 7.87 4.92
CA LEU A 118 0.40 7.75 4.01
C LEU A 118 0.49 6.47 3.20
N LEU A 119 1.62 6.24 2.55
CA LEU A 119 1.83 5.07 1.69
C LEU A 119 1.67 3.76 2.46
N GLY A 120 2.27 3.67 3.66
CA GLY A 120 2.08 2.52 4.55
C GLY A 120 0.61 2.29 4.90
N ALA A 121 -0.11 3.34 5.27
CA ALA A 121 -1.53 3.26 5.60
C ALA A 121 -2.41 2.89 4.40
N VAL A 122 -2.06 3.32 3.18
CA VAL A 122 -2.73 2.89 1.94
C VAL A 122 -2.54 1.40 1.71
N LEU A 123 -1.32 0.89 1.89
CA LEU A 123 -1.05 -0.56 1.78
C LEU A 123 -1.84 -1.35 2.81
N GLU A 124 -1.85 -0.93 4.08
CA GLU A 124 -2.63 -1.57 5.13
C GLU A 124 -4.12 -1.63 4.77
N GLY A 125 -4.74 -0.49 4.50
CA GLY A 125 -6.16 -0.41 4.18
C GLY A 125 -6.54 -1.22 2.94
N GLY A 126 -5.69 -1.20 1.91
CA GLY A 126 -5.89 -1.95 0.67
C GLY A 126 -5.85 -3.46 0.89
N LEU A 127 -4.79 -3.94 1.54
CA LEU A 127 -4.58 -5.36 1.81
C LEU A 127 -5.60 -5.91 2.82
N GLN A 128 -5.88 -5.19 3.92
CA GLN A 128 -6.90 -5.59 4.89
C GLN A 128 -8.26 -5.76 4.23
N ARG A 129 -8.63 -4.81 3.37
CA ARG A 129 -9.93 -4.87 2.70
C ARG A 129 -10.00 -5.94 1.62
N ALA A 130 -8.91 -6.17 0.87
CA ALA A 130 -8.87 -7.16 -0.20
C ALA A 130 -8.81 -8.60 0.34
N PHE A 131 -8.01 -8.85 1.40
CA PHE A 131 -7.84 -10.19 1.98
C PHE A 131 -8.76 -10.52 3.14
N GLY A 132 -9.44 -9.53 3.73
CA GLY A 132 -10.23 -9.70 4.95
C GLY A 132 -9.40 -10.11 6.18
N ARG A 133 -8.08 -9.89 6.16
CA ARG A 133 -7.14 -10.24 7.23
C ARG A 133 -6.45 -9.00 7.75
N ASP A 134 -6.21 -8.98 9.05
CA ASP A 134 -5.41 -7.91 9.65
C ASP A 134 -3.94 -8.02 9.22
N CYS A 135 -3.42 -6.91 8.70
CA CYS A 135 -2.02 -6.78 8.30
C CYS A 135 -1.54 -5.35 8.53
N HIS A 136 -0.24 -5.24 8.77
CA HIS A 136 0.42 -3.96 9.05
C HIS A 136 1.60 -3.76 8.09
N ALA A 137 1.80 -2.52 7.65
CA ALA A 137 2.89 -2.10 6.80
C ALA A 137 3.94 -1.34 7.62
N VAL A 138 5.04 -2.01 7.95
CA VAL A 138 6.16 -1.39 8.68
C VAL A 138 7.17 -0.85 7.68
N LYS A 139 7.40 0.46 7.68
CA LYS A 139 8.46 1.07 6.88
C LYS A 139 9.81 0.51 7.33
N LEU A 140 10.54 -0.10 6.40
CA LEU A 140 11.89 -0.63 6.63
C LEU A 140 12.96 0.40 6.33
N VAL A 141 12.94 0.93 5.12
CA VAL A 141 13.93 1.88 4.61
C VAL A 141 13.36 2.65 3.43
N ARG A 142 13.86 3.86 3.23
CA ARG A 142 13.68 4.63 1.99
C ARG A 142 15.06 4.99 1.44
N ASP A 143 15.24 4.76 0.17
CA ASP A 143 16.28 5.38 -0.64
C ASP A 143 15.72 6.55 -1.47
N ASP A 144 16.50 7.12 -2.37
CA ASP A 144 16.12 8.32 -3.12
C ASP A 144 14.83 8.15 -3.96
N ARG A 145 14.52 6.94 -4.39
CA ARG A 145 13.43 6.65 -5.34
C ARG A 145 12.39 5.70 -4.81
N GLN A 146 12.75 4.84 -3.86
CA GLN A 146 11.95 3.71 -3.45
C GLN A 146 11.80 3.66 -1.94
N VAL A 147 10.61 3.30 -1.48
CA VAL A 147 10.36 2.96 -0.07
C VAL A 147 9.99 1.49 0.06
N ARG A 148 10.51 0.81 1.09
CA ARG A 148 10.24 -0.59 1.42
C ARG A 148 9.38 -0.72 2.66
N PHE A 149 8.34 -1.53 2.56
CA PHE A 149 7.43 -1.85 3.67
C PHE A 149 7.38 -3.36 3.90
N LEU A 150 7.62 -3.78 5.12
CA LEU A 150 7.32 -5.15 5.55
C LEU A 150 5.81 -5.27 5.80
N ILE A 151 5.18 -6.26 5.19
CA ILE A 151 3.78 -6.62 5.44
C ILE A 151 3.75 -7.79 6.42
N THR A 152 3.11 -7.60 7.57
CA THR A 152 3.16 -8.58 8.66
C THR A 152 1.98 -8.42 9.64
N SER A 153 1.89 -9.31 10.64
CA SER A 153 0.89 -9.21 11.72
C SER A 153 1.21 -8.09 12.71
N ALA A 154 0.22 -7.66 13.49
CA ALA A 154 0.38 -6.62 14.52
C ALA A 154 1.53 -6.93 15.51
N ALA A 155 1.62 -8.18 15.99
CA ALA A 155 2.65 -8.59 16.93
C ALA A 155 4.06 -8.49 16.33
N SER A 156 4.24 -8.89 15.06
CA SER A 156 5.51 -8.79 14.35
C SER A 156 5.83 -7.35 13.99
N ALA A 157 4.84 -6.55 13.61
CA ALA A 157 4.99 -5.13 13.30
C ALA A 157 5.55 -4.35 14.50
N SER A 158 4.99 -4.57 15.70
CA SER A 158 5.47 -3.95 16.94
C SER A 158 6.92 -4.30 17.25
N LYS A 159 7.32 -5.58 17.08
CA LYS A 159 8.70 -6.02 17.31
C LYS A 159 9.68 -5.37 16.32
N VAL A 160 9.35 -5.42 15.02
CA VAL A 160 10.22 -4.86 13.97
C VAL A 160 10.34 -3.35 14.14
N SER A 161 9.24 -2.64 14.42
CA SER A 161 9.27 -1.19 14.68
C SER A 161 10.16 -0.83 15.86
N ALA A 162 10.10 -1.61 16.97
CA ALA A 162 10.96 -1.41 18.12
C ALA A 162 12.44 -1.62 17.79
N TRP A 163 12.79 -2.67 17.02
CA TRP A 163 14.17 -2.91 16.59
C TRP A 163 14.71 -1.80 15.70
N LEU A 164 13.93 -1.37 14.71
CA LEU A 164 14.31 -0.26 13.84
C LEU A 164 14.47 1.05 14.62
N GLY A 165 13.57 1.32 15.56
CA GLY A 165 13.64 2.48 16.47
C GLY A 165 14.85 2.45 17.40
N SER A 166 15.41 1.27 17.71
CA SER A 166 16.67 1.11 18.47
C SER A 166 17.94 1.11 17.61
N GLY A 167 17.82 1.40 16.30
CA GLY A 167 18.96 1.50 15.40
C GLY A 167 19.41 0.17 14.77
N VAL A 168 18.62 -0.91 14.93
CA VAL A 168 18.91 -2.18 14.23
C VAL A 168 18.65 -2.00 12.74
N SER A 169 19.57 -2.49 11.89
CA SER A 169 19.40 -2.43 10.44
C SER A 169 18.17 -3.23 10.01
N TYR A 170 17.53 -2.82 8.89
CA TYR A 170 16.35 -3.53 8.40
C TYR A 170 16.67 -5.00 8.00
N GLY A 171 17.86 -5.28 7.50
CA GLY A 171 18.31 -6.64 7.19
C GLY A 171 18.40 -7.52 8.45
N ASP A 172 19.00 -6.99 9.52
CA ASP A 172 19.08 -7.69 10.81
C ASP A 172 17.70 -7.86 11.44
N ALA A 173 16.83 -6.85 11.33
CA ALA A 173 15.45 -6.93 11.84
C ALA A 173 14.65 -8.05 11.14
N LEU A 174 14.77 -8.18 9.81
CA LEU A 174 14.15 -9.25 9.03
C LEU A 174 14.73 -10.62 9.40
N THR A 175 16.04 -10.73 9.58
CA THR A 175 16.70 -11.98 10.02
C THR A 175 16.22 -12.40 11.41
N ARG A 176 16.13 -11.49 12.37
CA ARG A 176 15.60 -11.76 13.72
C ARG A 176 14.14 -12.21 13.66
N LEU A 177 13.33 -11.58 12.80
CA LEU A 177 11.93 -11.96 12.63
C LEU A 177 11.79 -13.41 12.12
N GLN A 178 12.61 -13.80 11.14
CA GLN A 178 12.60 -15.17 10.61
C GLN A 178 13.01 -16.20 11.66
N ASN A 179 14.05 -15.93 12.43
CA ASN A 179 14.52 -16.81 13.48
C ASN A 179 13.48 -16.96 14.62
N SER A 180 12.75 -15.90 14.94
CA SER A 180 11.69 -15.95 15.96
C SER A 180 10.45 -16.74 15.52
N ALA A 181 10.20 -16.85 14.22
CA ALA A 181 9.07 -17.61 13.65
C ALA A 181 9.36 -19.11 13.46
N GLY A 182 10.63 -19.53 13.58
CA GLY A 182 11.07 -20.93 13.45
C GLY A 182 11.11 -21.71 14.77
N VAL A 183 10.76 -21.10 15.90
CA VAL A 183 10.81 -21.68 17.25
C VAL A 183 9.41 -22.01 17.81
N SER A 184 8.39 -22.05 16.96
CA SER A 184 7.00 -22.36 17.38
C SER A 184 6.53 -23.66 16.76
#